data_078bcc6267f4073e8f83475b71907421
#
_entry.id   078bcc6267f4073e8f83475b71907421
#
_cell.length_a   1.000
_cell.length_b   1.000
_cell.length_c   1.000
_cell.angle_alpha   90.00
_cell.angle_beta   90.00
_cell.angle_gamma   90.00
#
_symmetry.space_group_name_H-M   'P 1'
#
loop_
_entity.id
_entity.type
_entity.pdbx_description
1 polymer ?
#
loop_
_entity_poly.entity_id
_entity_poly.type
_entity_poly.pdbx_seq_one_letter_code
_entity_poly.pdbx_strand_id
1 'polypeptide(L)'
;MKNIVLHGKVFKPYIEYDRIQKAIDEVAAKVNADYKDCGEVPVLICVLNGAIMFTAELMKRLEFDAELYSIKLSSYVGTQSTGTVLNVLGLTGDVTGRKVIICEDIVDTGNTIIALKEMLLDKGVKDVKICTLLTKPDVYKKPDKLDYVGMEIPNAFIVGFGLDYDELGRNYKDIYVIDE
;
A
#
# COMPACT_ATOMS: atom_id res chain seq x y z
N MET A 1 2.14 -16.09 19.21
CA MET A 1 2.62 -14.69 19.34
C MET A 1 2.43 -14.18 20.77
N LYS A 2 3.20 -13.17 21.22
CA LYS A 2 3.06 -12.51 22.53
C LYS A 2 2.69 -11.05 22.29
N ASN A 3 2.06 -10.40 23.27
CA ASN A 3 1.81 -8.96 23.20
C ASN A 3 3.14 -8.19 23.08
N ILE A 4 3.07 -7.06 22.41
CA ILE A 4 4.19 -6.11 22.28
C ILE A 4 3.79 -4.77 22.90
N VAL A 5 4.78 -3.95 23.27
CA VAL A 5 4.56 -2.62 23.84
C VAL A 5 5.30 -1.60 23.00
N LEU A 6 4.60 -0.59 22.50
CA LEU A 6 5.15 0.53 21.75
C LEU A 6 4.66 1.83 22.39
N HIS A 7 5.59 2.73 22.73
CA HIS A 7 5.29 4.02 23.39
C HIS A 7 4.34 3.89 24.60
N GLY A 8 4.51 2.80 25.40
CA GLY A 8 3.68 2.54 26.57
C GLY A 8 2.29 1.95 26.30
N LYS A 9 1.91 1.76 25.04
CA LYS A 9 0.66 1.09 24.67
C LYS A 9 0.88 -0.39 24.39
N VAL A 10 -0.06 -1.22 24.81
CA VAL A 10 -0.04 -2.66 24.57
C VAL A 10 -0.73 -2.97 23.24
N PHE A 11 -0.12 -3.85 22.47
CA PHE A 11 -0.69 -4.39 21.24
C PHE A 11 -0.72 -5.92 21.34
N LYS A 12 -1.86 -6.50 21.03
CA LYS A 12 -2.06 -7.95 21.02
C LYS A 12 -1.94 -8.53 19.61
N PRO A 13 -1.55 -9.80 19.48
CA PRO A 13 -1.49 -10.48 18.20
C PRO A 13 -2.82 -10.39 17.44
N TYR A 14 -2.75 -10.12 16.13
CA TYR A 14 -3.95 -9.96 15.31
C TYR A 14 -3.91 -10.80 14.02
N ILE A 15 -2.88 -10.60 13.17
CA ILE A 15 -2.74 -11.39 11.94
C ILE A 15 -1.34 -12.00 11.92
N GLU A 16 -1.30 -13.33 11.86
CA GLU A 16 -0.04 -14.08 11.81
C GLU A 16 0.62 -13.98 10.45
N TYR A 17 1.94 -14.05 10.44
CA TYR A 17 2.77 -13.96 9.24
C TYR A 17 2.33 -14.92 8.13
N ASP A 18 2.02 -16.17 8.45
CA ASP A 18 1.63 -17.17 7.47
C ASP A 18 0.31 -16.79 6.76
N ARG A 19 -0.62 -16.15 7.47
CA ARG A 19 -1.86 -15.60 6.88
C ARG A 19 -1.56 -14.42 5.97
N ILE A 20 -0.61 -13.55 6.36
CA ILE A 20 -0.15 -12.44 5.52
C ILE A 20 0.46 -12.97 4.23
N GLN A 21 1.36 -13.96 4.33
CA GLN A 21 2.01 -14.57 3.16
C GLN A 21 0.98 -15.17 2.20
N LYS A 22 -0.02 -15.91 2.72
CA LYS A 22 -1.09 -16.47 1.90
C LYS A 22 -1.90 -15.40 1.17
N ALA A 23 -2.23 -14.30 1.84
CA ALA A 23 -2.93 -13.19 1.20
C ALA A 23 -2.08 -12.56 0.09
N ILE A 24 -0.76 -12.44 0.28
CA ILE A 24 0.15 -11.94 -0.75
C ILE A 24 0.24 -12.93 -1.93
N ASP A 25 0.25 -14.23 -1.69
CA ASP A 25 0.21 -15.25 -2.75
C ASP A 25 -1.06 -15.09 -3.61
N GLU A 26 -2.21 -14.88 -2.98
CA GLU A 26 -3.50 -14.68 -3.68
C GLU A 26 -3.51 -13.36 -4.49
N VAL A 27 -2.94 -12.28 -3.96
CA VAL A 27 -2.75 -11.01 -4.69
C VAL A 27 -1.81 -11.19 -5.87
N ALA A 28 -0.65 -11.81 -5.64
CA ALA A 28 0.34 -12.05 -6.69
C ALA A 28 -0.23 -12.87 -7.85
N ALA A 29 -1.04 -13.90 -7.56
CA ALA A 29 -1.70 -14.69 -8.60
C ALA A 29 -2.61 -13.84 -9.49
N LYS A 30 -3.37 -12.90 -8.92
CA LYS A 30 -4.22 -11.96 -9.69
C LYS A 30 -3.38 -10.99 -10.53
N VAL A 31 -2.33 -10.42 -9.93
CA VAL A 31 -1.41 -9.52 -10.64
C VAL A 31 -0.70 -10.24 -11.78
N ASN A 32 -0.21 -11.46 -11.57
CA ASN A 32 0.41 -12.28 -12.60
C ASN A 32 -0.57 -12.58 -13.75
N ALA A 33 -1.84 -12.89 -13.45
CA ALA A 33 -2.84 -13.15 -14.48
C ALA A 33 -3.07 -11.93 -15.40
N ASP A 34 -2.98 -10.70 -14.86
CA ASP A 34 -3.20 -9.48 -15.63
C ASP A 34 -1.95 -8.98 -16.38
N TYR A 35 -0.74 -9.28 -15.87
CA TYR A 35 0.48 -8.63 -16.37
C TYR A 35 1.49 -9.58 -17.04
N LYS A 36 1.46 -10.88 -16.78
CA LYS A 36 2.42 -11.86 -17.31
C LYS A 36 2.59 -11.79 -18.83
N ASP A 37 1.49 -11.59 -19.56
CA ASP A 37 1.48 -11.56 -21.02
C ASP A 37 1.07 -10.18 -21.57
N CYS A 38 1.24 -9.11 -20.79
CA CYS A 38 0.75 -7.78 -21.16
C CYS A 38 1.60 -7.06 -22.22
N GLY A 39 2.77 -7.63 -22.59
CA GLY A 39 3.64 -7.15 -23.66
C GLY A 39 4.45 -5.89 -23.33
N GLU A 40 4.39 -5.40 -22.11
CA GLU A 40 5.13 -4.23 -21.62
C GLU A 40 5.58 -4.43 -20.17
N VAL A 41 6.70 -3.83 -19.77
CA VAL A 41 7.20 -3.87 -18.40
C VAL A 41 6.44 -2.85 -17.56
N PRO A 42 5.62 -3.24 -16.57
CA PRO A 42 4.92 -2.30 -15.71
C PRO A 42 5.85 -1.68 -14.67
N VAL A 43 5.41 -0.58 -14.07
CA VAL A 43 6.08 0.10 -12.97
C VAL A 43 5.33 -0.19 -11.67
N LEU A 44 6.00 -0.74 -10.67
CA LEU A 44 5.51 -0.79 -9.30
C LEU A 44 5.91 0.49 -8.59
N ILE A 45 4.97 1.13 -7.90
CA ILE A 45 5.23 2.28 -7.03
C ILE A 45 5.00 1.87 -5.58
N CYS A 46 6.08 1.71 -4.82
CA CYS A 46 6.03 1.45 -3.39
C CYS A 46 5.78 2.74 -2.62
N VAL A 47 4.70 2.83 -1.87
CA VAL A 47 4.40 3.97 -1.01
C VAL A 47 5.09 3.80 0.35
N LEU A 48 6.15 4.58 0.53
CA LEU A 48 6.99 4.51 1.73
C LEU A 48 6.33 5.22 2.93
N ASN A 49 6.60 4.76 4.17
CA ASN A 49 7.47 3.65 4.54
C ASN A 49 6.69 2.33 4.71
N GLY A 50 5.38 2.38 4.89
CA GLY A 50 4.54 1.24 5.30
C GLY A 50 4.54 0.10 4.30
N ALA A 51 4.40 0.41 3.01
CA ALA A 51 4.27 -0.60 1.96
C ALA A 51 5.56 -1.37 1.63
N ILE A 52 6.71 -1.05 2.27
CA ILE A 52 8.00 -1.65 1.91
C ILE A 52 8.00 -3.18 2.05
N MET A 53 7.44 -3.69 3.17
CA MET A 53 7.39 -5.11 3.43
C MET A 53 6.47 -5.83 2.45
N PHE A 54 5.28 -5.31 2.24
CA PHE A 54 4.31 -5.83 1.29
C PHE A 54 4.85 -5.84 -0.14
N THR A 55 5.42 -4.72 -0.60
CA THR A 55 5.95 -4.60 -1.96
C THR A 55 7.10 -5.58 -2.20
N ALA A 56 8.01 -5.73 -1.23
CA ALA A 56 9.12 -6.66 -1.33
C ALA A 56 8.65 -8.13 -1.42
N GLU A 57 7.65 -8.50 -0.63
CA GLU A 57 7.08 -9.85 -0.68
C GLU A 57 6.28 -10.09 -1.96
N LEU A 58 5.52 -9.10 -2.45
CA LEU A 58 4.80 -9.18 -3.71
C LEU A 58 5.77 -9.37 -4.89
N MET A 59 6.82 -8.54 -4.98
CA MET A 59 7.80 -8.60 -6.08
C MET A 59 8.45 -9.98 -6.23
N LYS A 60 8.74 -10.67 -5.14
CA LYS A 60 9.33 -12.03 -5.19
C LYS A 60 8.41 -13.09 -5.83
N ARG A 61 7.13 -12.78 -6.00
CA ARG A 61 6.08 -13.65 -6.54
C ARG A 61 5.64 -13.28 -7.95
N LEU A 62 6.17 -12.19 -8.50
CA LEU A 62 5.85 -11.79 -9.86
C LEU A 62 6.53 -12.72 -10.87
N GLU A 63 5.78 -13.13 -11.89
CA GLU A 63 6.24 -13.99 -13.00
C GLU A 63 6.57 -13.19 -14.26
N PHE A 64 6.81 -11.89 -14.12
CA PHE A 64 7.17 -10.94 -15.18
C PHE A 64 8.15 -9.90 -14.67
N ASP A 65 8.88 -9.25 -15.57
CA ASP A 65 9.78 -8.16 -15.23
C ASP A 65 8.99 -6.89 -14.88
N ALA A 66 9.39 -6.21 -13.80
CA ALA A 66 8.80 -4.95 -13.37
C ALA A 66 9.88 -3.97 -12.90
N GLU A 67 9.67 -2.69 -13.18
CA GLU A 67 10.46 -1.62 -12.57
C GLU A 67 9.89 -1.26 -11.19
N LEU A 68 10.76 -0.88 -10.26
CA LEU A 68 10.36 -0.43 -8.93
C LEU A 68 10.75 1.02 -8.70
N TYR A 69 9.77 1.87 -8.40
CA TYR A 69 9.98 3.20 -7.84
C TYR A 69 9.45 3.24 -6.42
N SER A 70 10.10 4.06 -5.59
CA SER A 70 9.65 4.29 -4.22
C SER A 70 9.29 5.75 -4.06
N ILE A 71 8.12 6.03 -3.48
CA ILE A 71 7.67 7.39 -3.22
C ILE A 71 7.35 7.58 -1.75
N LYS A 72 7.53 8.78 -1.26
CA LYS A 72 7.04 9.20 0.04
C LYS A 72 5.96 10.26 -0.14
N LEU A 73 4.81 10.04 0.49
CA LEU A 73 3.68 10.96 0.44
C LEU A 73 3.64 11.79 1.72
N SER A 74 3.47 13.09 1.60
CA SER A 74 3.15 13.98 2.70
C SER A 74 1.96 14.86 2.32
N SER A 75 0.97 14.93 3.19
CA SER A 75 -0.13 15.86 3.05
C SER A 75 0.25 17.20 3.67
N TYR A 76 0.17 18.26 2.89
CA TYR A 76 0.32 19.64 3.42
C TYR A 76 -1.06 20.28 3.51
N VAL A 77 -1.47 20.67 4.70
CA VAL A 77 -2.63 21.54 4.88
C VAL A 77 -2.16 22.97 4.63
N GLY A 78 -2.37 23.46 3.41
CA GLY A 78 -2.03 24.83 3.05
C GLY A 78 -2.95 25.82 3.76
N THR A 79 -2.39 26.91 4.26
CA THR A 79 -3.10 27.98 4.98
C THR A 79 -4.01 28.84 4.09
N GLN A 80 -4.04 28.61 2.77
CA GLN A 80 -4.78 29.47 1.83
C GLN A 80 -5.60 28.73 0.75
N SER A 81 -5.70 27.41 0.77
CA SER A 81 -6.55 26.69 -0.18
C SER A 81 -7.30 25.55 0.49
N THR A 82 -8.56 25.34 0.12
CA THR A 82 -9.45 24.30 0.62
C THR A 82 -9.09 22.90 0.09
N GLY A 83 -7.86 22.68 -0.39
CA GLY A 83 -7.41 21.41 -0.97
C GLY A 83 -6.20 20.84 -0.24
N THR A 84 -6.19 19.52 -0.07
CA THR A 84 -4.99 18.78 0.38
C THR A 84 -4.01 18.72 -0.78
N VAL A 85 -2.86 19.39 -0.67
CA VAL A 85 -1.78 19.27 -1.66
C VAL A 85 -0.98 18.03 -1.32
N LEU A 86 -0.99 17.06 -2.23
CA LEU A 86 -0.18 15.87 -2.12
C LEU A 86 1.26 16.18 -2.57
N ASN A 87 2.19 16.16 -1.65
CA ASN A 87 3.61 16.26 -1.99
C ASN A 87 4.18 14.85 -2.17
N VAL A 88 4.61 14.55 -3.41
CA VAL A 88 5.20 13.26 -3.78
C VAL A 88 6.69 13.42 -3.93
N LEU A 89 7.46 12.79 -3.05
CA LEU A 89 8.91 12.74 -3.10
C LEU A 89 9.35 11.36 -3.62
N GLY A 90 10.37 11.34 -4.50
CA GLY A 90 11.00 10.09 -4.94
C GLY A 90 10.54 9.54 -6.28
N LEU A 91 9.54 10.12 -6.94
CA LEU A 91 9.20 9.74 -8.31
C LEU A 91 10.22 10.35 -9.29
N THR A 92 11.30 9.62 -9.56
CA THR A 92 12.44 10.12 -10.35
C THR A 92 12.42 9.63 -11.80
N GLY A 93 11.62 8.62 -12.13
CA GLY A 93 11.52 8.06 -13.49
C GLY A 93 10.35 8.63 -14.28
N ASP A 94 10.45 8.53 -15.61
CA ASP A 94 9.33 8.84 -16.50
C ASP A 94 8.32 7.69 -16.50
N VAL A 95 7.09 8.00 -16.11
CA VAL A 95 5.96 7.06 -16.08
C VAL A 95 4.95 7.30 -17.21
N THR A 96 5.22 8.28 -18.11
CA THR A 96 4.34 8.63 -19.21
C THR A 96 4.11 7.44 -20.14
N GLY A 97 2.86 7.14 -20.45
CA GLY A 97 2.48 6.02 -21.31
C GLY A 97 2.68 4.62 -20.68
N ARG A 98 3.11 4.54 -19.43
CA ARG A 98 3.39 3.27 -18.73
C ARG A 98 2.14 2.74 -17.99
N LYS A 99 2.10 1.43 -17.76
CA LYS A 99 1.20 0.82 -16.78
C LYS A 99 1.83 0.89 -15.40
N VAL A 100 1.08 1.33 -14.41
CA VAL A 100 1.54 1.53 -13.04
C VAL A 100 0.69 0.71 -12.06
N ILE A 101 1.36 0.06 -11.11
CA ILE A 101 0.74 -0.61 -9.96
C ILE A 101 1.21 0.11 -8.70
N ILE A 102 0.30 0.81 -8.02
CA ILE A 102 0.60 1.43 -6.72
C ILE A 102 0.50 0.34 -5.65
N CYS A 103 1.57 0.16 -4.87
CA CYS A 103 1.62 -0.78 -3.75
C CYS A 103 1.51 -0.03 -2.43
N GLU A 104 0.46 -0.35 -1.65
CA GLU A 104 0.15 0.27 -0.36
C GLU A 104 0.02 -0.81 0.73
N ASP A 105 0.40 -0.50 1.96
CA ASP A 105 0.24 -1.41 3.10
C ASP A 105 -1.23 -1.48 3.54
N ILE A 106 -1.88 -0.34 3.66
CA ILE A 106 -3.29 -0.24 4.03
C ILE A 106 -3.98 0.93 3.34
N VAL A 107 -5.14 0.68 2.77
CA VAL A 107 -6.06 1.72 2.31
C VAL A 107 -7.18 1.89 3.33
N ASP A 108 -7.17 3.01 4.03
CA ASP A 108 -8.18 3.40 5.03
C ASP A 108 -9.28 4.23 4.36
N THR A 109 -9.25 5.56 4.42
CA THR A 109 -10.23 6.44 3.74
C THR A 109 -10.07 6.48 2.23
N GLY A 110 -8.89 6.16 1.73
CA GLY A 110 -8.53 6.20 0.32
C GLY A 110 -8.16 7.60 -0.21
N ASN A 111 -8.22 8.66 0.60
CA ASN A 111 -7.96 10.01 0.12
C ASN A 111 -6.59 10.16 -0.54
N THR A 112 -5.55 9.67 0.12
CA THR A 112 -4.17 9.78 -0.35
C THR A 112 -3.93 8.96 -1.62
N ILE A 113 -4.42 7.71 -1.65
CA ILE A 113 -4.16 6.80 -2.77
C ILE A 113 -4.91 7.22 -4.04
N ILE A 114 -6.13 7.76 -3.89
CA ILE A 114 -6.89 8.27 -5.03
C ILE A 114 -6.27 9.54 -5.57
N ALA A 115 -5.85 10.48 -4.72
CA ALA A 115 -5.13 11.67 -5.16
C ALA A 115 -3.81 11.33 -5.88
N LEU A 116 -3.09 10.30 -5.44
CA LEU A 116 -1.90 9.79 -6.11
C LEU A 116 -2.25 9.21 -7.49
N LYS A 117 -3.30 8.42 -7.59
CA LYS A 117 -3.78 7.86 -8.86
C LYS A 117 -4.14 8.95 -9.86
N GLU A 118 -4.91 9.97 -9.44
CA GLU A 118 -5.28 11.11 -10.28
C GLU A 118 -4.03 11.86 -10.76
N MET A 119 -3.09 12.16 -9.87
CA MET A 119 -1.82 12.81 -10.22
C MET A 119 -1.01 12.01 -11.25
N LEU A 120 -0.98 10.68 -11.15
CA LEU A 120 -0.27 9.82 -12.11
C LEU A 120 -0.96 9.83 -13.48
N LEU A 121 -2.29 9.81 -13.51
CA LEU A 121 -3.06 9.93 -14.74
C LEU A 121 -2.85 11.30 -15.42
N ASP A 122 -2.81 12.39 -14.64
CA ASP A 122 -2.50 13.73 -15.14
C ASP A 122 -1.08 13.85 -15.73
N LYS A 123 -0.14 13.01 -15.24
CA LYS A 123 1.21 12.87 -15.81
C LYS A 123 1.25 12.00 -17.07
N GLY A 124 0.12 11.55 -17.58
CA GLY A 124 0.04 10.76 -18.80
C GLY A 124 0.35 9.27 -18.62
N VAL A 125 0.23 8.73 -17.41
CA VAL A 125 0.28 7.28 -17.18
C VAL A 125 -0.88 6.62 -17.94
N LYS A 126 -0.59 5.50 -18.61
CA LYS A 126 -1.56 4.80 -19.48
C LYS A 126 -2.67 4.09 -18.67
N ASP A 127 -2.29 3.48 -17.57
CA ASP A 127 -3.19 2.76 -16.67
C ASP A 127 -2.61 2.74 -15.25
N VAL A 128 -3.46 2.94 -14.24
CA VAL A 128 -3.05 2.92 -12.83
C VAL A 128 -3.93 1.94 -12.08
N LYS A 129 -3.31 0.91 -11.51
CA LYS A 129 -3.93 -0.07 -10.63
C LYS A 129 -3.51 0.15 -9.18
N ILE A 130 -4.43 -0.09 -8.25
CA ILE A 130 -4.17 -0.01 -6.80
C ILE A 130 -4.09 -1.42 -6.23
N CYS A 131 -2.95 -1.74 -5.64
CA CYS A 131 -2.64 -3.00 -4.98
C CYS A 131 -2.35 -2.73 -3.50
N THR A 132 -3.16 -3.26 -2.61
CA THR A 132 -3.01 -3.05 -1.17
C THR A 132 -3.06 -4.37 -0.41
N LEU A 133 -2.25 -4.48 0.65
CA LEU A 133 -2.30 -5.64 1.54
C LEU A 133 -3.59 -5.63 2.35
N LEU A 134 -3.96 -4.46 2.90
CA LEU A 134 -5.11 -4.31 3.78
C LEU A 134 -6.06 -3.21 3.30
N THR A 135 -7.34 -3.37 3.59
CA THR A 135 -8.34 -2.31 3.46
C THR A 135 -9.35 -2.38 4.58
N LYS A 136 -9.98 -1.24 4.89
CA LYS A 136 -11.07 -1.10 5.87
C LYS A 136 -12.37 -0.77 5.14
N PRO A 137 -13.20 -1.75 4.75
CA PRO A 137 -14.40 -1.52 3.93
C PRO A 137 -15.42 -0.57 4.59
N ASP A 138 -15.47 -0.56 5.93
CA ASP A 138 -16.36 0.33 6.68
C ASP A 138 -15.93 1.80 6.59
N VAL A 139 -14.67 2.07 6.29
CA VAL A 139 -14.08 3.43 6.20
C VAL A 139 -13.90 3.86 4.74
N TYR A 140 -13.48 2.94 3.86
CA TYR A 140 -13.31 3.22 2.44
C TYR A 140 -14.65 3.42 1.75
N LYS A 141 -14.98 4.66 1.37
CA LYS A 141 -16.25 5.05 0.73
C LYS A 141 -16.04 5.75 -0.61
N LYS A 142 -14.88 5.53 -1.26
CA LYS A 142 -14.62 6.10 -2.58
C LYS A 142 -15.29 5.27 -3.68
N PRO A 143 -15.69 5.90 -4.81
CA PRO A 143 -16.23 5.18 -5.96
C PRO A 143 -15.18 4.35 -6.70
N ASP A 144 -13.89 4.72 -6.57
CA ASP A 144 -12.79 4.02 -7.20
C ASP A 144 -12.63 2.62 -6.61
N LYS A 145 -12.44 1.64 -7.51
CA LYS A 145 -12.16 0.27 -7.10
C LYS A 145 -10.69 0.13 -6.67
N LEU A 146 -10.45 -0.59 -5.57
CA LEU A 146 -9.14 -1.16 -5.28
C LEU A 146 -8.99 -2.42 -6.13
N ASP A 147 -7.98 -2.48 -6.99
CA ASP A 147 -7.88 -3.54 -8.01
C ASP A 147 -7.45 -4.88 -7.40
N TYR A 148 -6.46 -4.84 -6.51
CA TYR A 148 -5.92 -6.01 -5.83
C TYR A 148 -5.89 -5.76 -4.33
N VAL A 149 -6.69 -6.52 -3.59
CA VAL A 149 -6.80 -6.44 -2.13
C VAL A 149 -6.42 -7.79 -1.53
N GLY A 150 -5.50 -7.77 -0.57
CA GLY A 150 -5.09 -8.96 0.16
C GLY A 150 -6.11 -9.37 1.22
N MET A 151 -6.42 -8.48 2.15
CA MET A 151 -7.37 -8.76 3.24
C MET A 151 -8.19 -7.53 3.58
N GLU A 152 -9.44 -7.78 3.97
CA GLU A 152 -10.30 -6.78 4.59
C GLU A 152 -10.24 -6.90 6.11
N ILE A 153 -10.16 -5.77 6.80
CA ILE A 153 -10.15 -5.70 8.27
C ILE A 153 -11.17 -4.67 8.77
N PRO A 154 -11.69 -4.82 10.00
CA PRO A 154 -12.50 -3.79 10.64
C PRO A 154 -11.66 -2.52 10.89
N ASN A 155 -12.34 -1.42 11.27
CA ASN A 155 -11.66 -0.19 11.63
C ASN A 155 -10.93 -0.35 12.98
N ALA A 156 -9.69 -0.80 12.94
CA ALA A 156 -8.82 -1.02 14.09
C ALA A 156 -7.48 -0.32 13.88
N PHE A 157 -6.82 0.06 14.97
CA PHE A 157 -5.46 0.59 14.94
C PHE A 157 -4.46 -0.56 15.04
N ILE A 158 -3.65 -0.72 14.01
CA ILE A 158 -2.75 -1.86 13.83
C ILE A 158 -1.31 -1.44 13.55
N VAL A 159 -0.37 -2.30 13.89
CA VAL A 159 1.08 -2.12 13.66
C VAL A 159 1.71 -3.45 13.24
N GLY A 160 2.89 -3.40 12.66
CA GLY A 160 3.63 -4.58 12.19
C GLY A 160 3.54 -4.75 10.68
N PHE A 161 4.43 -5.55 10.12
CA PHE A 161 4.57 -5.81 8.70
C PHE A 161 4.62 -4.52 7.85
N GLY A 162 5.44 -3.56 8.29
CA GLY A 162 5.57 -2.25 7.64
C GLY A 162 4.78 -1.12 8.32
N LEU A 163 3.63 -1.43 8.92
CA LEU A 163 2.80 -0.47 9.66
C LEU A 163 3.45 -0.06 10.99
N ASP A 164 3.24 1.19 11.41
CA ASP A 164 3.87 1.77 12.58
C ASP A 164 2.92 2.46 13.56
N TYR A 165 3.47 2.72 14.75
CA TYR A 165 2.97 3.69 15.69
C TYR A 165 4.13 4.60 16.10
N ASP A 166 4.08 5.88 15.71
CA ASP A 166 5.13 6.88 15.91
C ASP A 166 6.53 6.33 15.55
N GLU A 167 6.69 5.88 14.29
CA GLU A 167 7.88 5.31 13.67
C GLU A 167 8.35 3.94 14.21
N LEU A 168 7.70 3.37 15.23
CA LEU A 168 8.02 2.05 15.77
C LEU A 168 7.03 0.97 15.32
N GLY A 169 7.48 -0.28 15.27
CA GLY A 169 6.64 -1.44 15.00
C GLY A 169 6.75 -2.03 13.61
N ARG A 170 7.27 -1.32 12.62
CA ARG A 170 7.37 -1.77 11.22
C ARG A 170 8.12 -3.08 11.02
N ASN A 171 9.08 -3.38 11.88
CA ASN A 171 9.96 -4.56 11.82
C ASN A 171 9.33 -5.87 12.31
N TYR A 172 8.17 -5.83 12.95
CA TYR A 172 7.48 -7.06 13.31
C TYR A 172 6.98 -7.79 12.08
N LYS A 173 7.17 -9.10 12.02
CA LYS A 173 6.69 -9.92 10.90
C LYS A 173 5.18 -10.14 10.89
N ASP A 174 4.58 -10.16 12.09
CA ASP A 174 3.15 -10.30 12.31
C ASP A 174 2.49 -8.92 12.43
N ILE A 175 1.17 -8.85 12.28
CA ILE A 175 0.39 -7.64 12.54
C ILE A 175 -0.27 -7.77 13.92
N TYR A 176 -0.23 -6.67 14.66
CA TYR A 176 -0.77 -6.53 16.00
C TYR A 176 -1.84 -5.44 16.02
N VAL A 177 -2.83 -5.58 16.88
CA VAL A 177 -3.88 -4.58 17.10
C VAL A 177 -3.75 -4.00 18.50
N ILE A 178 -4.06 -2.71 18.64
CA ILE A 178 -4.04 -2.04 19.95
C ILE A 178 -4.99 -2.76 20.92
N ASP A 179 -4.53 -2.96 22.15
CA ASP A 179 -5.33 -3.53 23.24
C ASP A 179 -5.89 -2.36 24.05
N GLU A 180 -7.17 -2.01 23.79
CA GLU A 180 -7.90 -0.94 24.47
C GLU A 180 -8.44 -1.40 25.83
#